data_424109b3ea620577c16b9075f3cfc336
#
_entry.id   424109b3ea620577c16b9075f3cfc336
#
_cell.length_a   1.000
_cell.length_b   1.000
_cell.length_c   1.000
_cell.angle_alpha   90.00
_cell.angle_beta   90.00
_cell.angle_gamma   90.00
#
_symmetry.space_group_name_H-M   'P 1'
#
loop_
_entity.id
_entity.type
_entity.pdbx_description
1 polymer ?
#
loop_
_entity_poly.entity_id
_entity_poly.type
_entity_poly.pdbx_seq_one_letter_code
_entity_poly.pdbx_strand_id
1 'polypeptide(L)'
;MTTKEFLDNSKSMGRDNSDIEFDKFENPRYDLSQKKLSFKALAKGSNNKLYKVEVAFYGIEPGNLTTDDLVAGKFPRPKDLLDREIKVDCDCTDYILGGALKGNLHSGCALYTDRVLTNYKKKTDRPEKNAENIGYGCKHIVSFIYCILDAMK
;
A
#
# COMPACT_ATOMS: atom_id res chain seq x y z
N MET A 1 -10.22 2.57 6.51
CA MET A 1 -10.25 3.33 5.22
C MET A 1 -10.33 2.33 4.08
N THR A 2 -11.24 2.54 3.17
CA THR A 2 -11.35 1.71 1.96
C THR A 2 -10.24 2.07 0.96
N THR A 3 -9.99 1.15 0.06
CA THR A 3 -9.02 1.37 -1.04
C THR A 3 -9.42 2.59 -1.88
N LYS A 4 -10.71 2.75 -2.16
CA LYS A 4 -11.22 3.90 -2.91
C LYS A 4 -10.92 5.22 -2.20
N GLU A 5 -11.22 5.31 -0.91
CA GLU A 5 -10.93 6.51 -0.11
C GLU A 5 -9.44 6.82 -0.09
N PHE A 6 -8.62 5.77 0.04
CA PHE A 6 -7.16 5.90 0.03
C PHE A 6 -6.65 6.46 -1.30
N LEU A 7 -7.17 5.95 -2.42
CA LEU A 7 -6.80 6.44 -3.76
C LEU A 7 -7.28 7.88 -3.99
N ASP A 8 -8.48 8.21 -3.56
CA ASP A 8 -9.03 9.57 -3.67
C ASP A 8 -8.19 10.56 -2.84
N ASN A 9 -7.79 10.19 -1.64
CA ASN A 9 -6.90 10.99 -0.79
C ASN A 9 -5.53 11.17 -1.44
N SER A 10 -4.99 10.11 -2.02
CA SER A 10 -3.69 10.14 -2.69
C SER A 10 -3.71 11.11 -3.86
N LYS A 11 -4.77 11.08 -4.65
CA LYS A 11 -4.97 11.99 -5.78
C LYS A 11 -5.05 13.44 -5.30
N SER A 12 -5.81 13.71 -4.24
CA SER A 12 -5.91 15.02 -3.61
C SER A 12 -4.55 15.55 -3.13
N MET A 13 -3.67 14.65 -2.73
CA MET A 13 -2.29 14.99 -2.30
C MET A 13 -1.29 15.02 -3.46
N GLY A 14 -1.76 14.96 -4.70
CA GLY A 14 -0.92 15.00 -5.88
C GLY A 14 -0.24 13.68 -6.23
N ARG A 15 -0.71 12.57 -5.67
CA ARG A 15 -0.18 11.23 -5.94
C ARG A 15 -1.21 10.42 -6.71
N ASP A 16 -1.00 10.30 -8.00
CA ASP A 16 -1.88 9.54 -8.89
C ASP A 16 -1.10 8.40 -9.56
N ASN A 17 -1.81 7.60 -10.33
CA ASN A 17 -1.19 6.55 -11.14
C ASN A 17 -0.15 7.17 -12.08
N SER A 18 1.03 6.60 -12.13
CA SER A 18 2.11 7.05 -12.99
C SER A 18 2.85 5.86 -13.57
N ASP A 19 3.71 6.13 -14.57
CA ASP A 19 4.52 5.11 -15.23
C ASP A 19 5.64 4.65 -14.31
N ILE A 20 5.31 3.77 -13.37
CA ILE A 20 6.27 3.15 -12.49
C ILE A 20 6.62 1.77 -13.05
N GLU A 21 7.90 1.54 -13.26
CA GLU A 21 8.43 0.23 -13.62
C GLU A 21 8.60 -0.59 -12.33
N PHE A 22 8.03 -1.78 -12.32
CA PHE A 22 8.20 -2.72 -11.22
C PHE A 22 9.17 -3.81 -11.66
N ASP A 23 10.28 -3.96 -10.91
CA ASP A 23 11.35 -4.89 -11.24
C ASP A 23 11.00 -6.33 -10.87
N LYS A 24 10.28 -6.49 -9.76
CA LYS A 24 9.95 -7.82 -9.25
C LYS A 24 8.59 -7.79 -8.55
N PHE A 25 7.75 -8.77 -8.90
CA PHE A 25 6.51 -9.04 -8.17
C PHE A 25 6.65 -10.34 -7.41
N GLU A 26 6.37 -10.32 -6.12
CA GLU A 26 6.27 -11.55 -5.34
C GLU A 26 4.89 -12.19 -5.54
N ASN A 27 4.80 -13.50 -5.35
CA ASN A 27 3.51 -14.19 -5.37
C ASN A 27 2.61 -13.61 -4.26
N PRO A 28 1.33 -13.33 -4.56
CA PRO A 28 0.41 -12.87 -3.53
C PRO A 28 0.28 -13.89 -2.41
N ARG A 29 0.03 -13.41 -1.20
CA ARG A 29 -0.16 -14.24 -0.01
C ARG A 29 -1.53 -13.99 0.59
N TYR A 30 -2.23 -15.08 0.92
CA TYR A 30 -3.51 -15.00 1.61
C TYR A 30 -3.42 -15.60 3.00
N ASP A 31 -3.82 -14.81 4.00
CA ASP A 31 -3.89 -15.24 5.40
C ASP A 31 -5.36 -15.38 5.78
N LEU A 32 -5.82 -16.62 5.92
CA LEU A 32 -7.21 -16.92 6.24
C LEU A 32 -7.60 -16.40 7.64
N SER A 33 -6.68 -16.46 8.61
CA SER A 33 -6.97 -16.03 9.99
C SER A 33 -7.26 -14.54 10.08
N GLN A 34 -6.59 -13.72 9.26
CA GLN A 34 -6.79 -12.28 9.19
C GLN A 34 -7.68 -11.85 8.00
N LYS A 35 -8.07 -12.79 7.14
CA LYS A 35 -8.74 -12.51 5.87
C LYS A 35 -8.00 -11.44 5.06
N LYS A 36 -6.69 -11.57 5.02
CA LYS A 36 -5.77 -10.58 4.45
C LYS A 36 -5.12 -11.11 3.17
N LEU A 37 -5.24 -10.36 2.10
CA LEU A 37 -4.58 -10.63 0.83
C LEU A 37 -3.46 -9.60 0.62
N SER A 38 -2.22 -10.06 0.58
CA SER A 38 -1.02 -9.21 0.55
C SER A 38 -0.28 -9.33 -0.78
N PHE A 39 0.27 -8.20 -1.22
CA PHE A 39 1.06 -8.07 -2.45
C PHE A 39 2.34 -7.31 -2.14
N LYS A 40 3.45 -7.77 -2.70
CA LYS A 40 4.77 -7.11 -2.59
C LYS A 40 5.42 -6.98 -3.94
N ALA A 41 6.13 -5.88 -4.14
CA ALA A 41 6.93 -5.66 -5.34
C ALA A 41 8.11 -4.74 -5.06
N LEU A 42 9.05 -4.70 -6.00
CA LEU A 42 10.11 -3.70 -6.02
C LEU A 42 9.79 -2.68 -7.11
N ALA A 43 9.57 -1.44 -6.70
CA ALA A 43 9.30 -0.32 -7.60
C ALA A 43 10.58 0.41 -7.93
N LYS A 44 10.78 0.75 -9.19
CA LYS A 44 11.93 1.49 -9.65
C LYS A 44 11.68 2.99 -9.52
N GLY A 45 12.51 3.67 -8.75
CA GLY A 45 12.44 5.12 -8.61
C GLY A 45 13.11 5.84 -9.78
N SER A 46 12.92 7.16 -9.84
CA SER A 46 13.48 8.03 -10.89
C SER A 46 15.02 8.01 -10.95
N ASN A 47 15.66 7.62 -9.86
CA ASN A 47 17.13 7.49 -9.75
C ASN A 47 17.61 6.05 -9.96
N ASN A 48 16.78 5.19 -10.53
CA ASN A 48 17.03 3.74 -10.70
C ASN A 48 17.17 2.96 -9.39
N LYS A 49 16.90 3.58 -8.26
CA LYS A 49 16.87 2.91 -6.97
C LYS A 49 15.60 2.08 -6.82
N LEU A 50 15.72 0.89 -6.24
CA LEU A 50 14.57 0.01 -6.01
C LEU A 50 13.99 0.26 -4.61
N TYR A 51 12.67 0.37 -4.54
CA TYR A 51 11.94 0.56 -3.29
C TYR A 51 10.98 -0.60 -3.06
N LYS A 52 10.92 -1.08 -1.83
CA LYS A 52 9.97 -2.11 -1.44
C LYS A 52 8.60 -1.50 -1.27
N VAL A 53 7.61 -2.07 -1.95
CA VAL A 53 6.21 -1.66 -1.85
C VAL A 53 5.39 -2.84 -1.39
N GLU A 54 4.54 -2.62 -0.41
CA GLU A 54 3.66 -3.65 0.11
C GLU A 54 2.24 -3.09 0.29
N VAL A 55 1.26 -3.87 -0.17
CA VAL A 55 -0.16 -3.51 -0.07
C VAL A 55 -0.92 -4.73 0.43
N ALA A 56 -1.77 -4.53 1.43
CA ALA A 56 -2.63 -5.58 1.97
C ALA A 56 -4.09 -5.13 1.98
N PHE A 57 -4.96 -6.01 1.53
CA PHE A 57 -6.41 -5.82 1.55
C PHE A 57 -7.02 -6.73 2.61
N TYR A 58 -8.00 -6.23 3.34
CA TYR A 58 -8.61 -6.93 4.47
C TYR A 58 -10.09 -7.25 4.18
N GLY A 59 -10.64 -8.18 4.95
CA GLY A 59 -12.02 -8.61 4.77
C GLY A 59 -12.23 -9.48 3.55
N ILE A 60 -11.19 -10.15 3.08
CA ILE A 60 -11.24 -11.00 1.89
C ILE A 60 -11.65 -12.41 2.30
N GLU A 61 -12.79 -12.86 1.80
CA GLU A 61 -13.26 -14.23 2.03
C GLU A 61 -12.54 -15.22 1.10
N PRO A 62 -12.30 -16.46 1.56
CA PRO A 62 -11.60 -17.45 0.72
C PRO A 62 -12.42 -17.94 -0.47
N GLY A 63 -13.73 -17.72 -0.49
CA GLY A 63 -14.60 -18.21 -1.55
C GLY A 63 -14.63 -19.74 -1.59
N ASN A 64 -14.43 -20.29 -2.79
CA ASN A 64 -14.46 -21.75 -3.01
C ASN A 64 -13.08 -22.42 -2.79
N LEU A 65 -12.08 -21.69 -2.32
CA LEU A 65 -10.75 -22.25 -2.07
C LEU A 65 -10.78 -23.16 -0.83
N THR A 66 -10.21 -24.34 -0.98
CA THR A 66 -10.05 -25.29 0.12
C THR A 66 -8.78 -24.97 0.90
N THR A 67 -8.64 -25.59 2.08
CA THR A 67 -7.39 -25.50 2.86
C THR A 67 -6.19 -25.98 2.04
N ASP A 68 -6.36 -27.05 1.26
CA ASP A 68 -5.30 -27.59 0.38
C ASP A 68 -4.91 -26.59 -0.70
N ASP A 69 -5.90 -25.87 -1.26
CA ASP A 69 -5.65 -24.80 -2.23
C ASP A 69 -4.79 -23.70 -1.62
N LEU A 70 -5.11 -23.28 -0.40
CA LEU A 70 -4.37 -22.21 0.29
C LEU A 70 -2.94 -22.65 0.62
N VAL A 71 -2.76 -23.88 1.06
CA VAL A 71 -1.43 -24.46 1.31
C VAL A 71 -0.62 -24.53 0.02
N ALA A 72 -1.27 -24.79 -1.11
CA ALA A 72 -0.63 -24.82 -2.43
C ALA A 72 -0.29 -23.43 -2.97
N GLY A 73 -0.59 -22.36 -2.22
CA GLY A 73 -0.29 -20.98 -2.62
C GLY A 73 -1.36 -20.33 -3.48
N LYS A 74 -2.52 -20.95 -3.64
CA LYS A 74 -3.65 -20.31 -4.32
C LYS A 74 -4.25 -19.22 -3.43
N PHE A 75 -4.82 -18.22 -4.03
CA PHE A 75 -5.39 -17.06 -3.31
C PHE A 75 -6.71 -16.65 -3.97
N PRO A 76 -7.63 -16.03 -3.19
CA PRO A 76 -8.89 -15.56 -3.74
C PRO A 76 -8.66 -14.36 -4.68
N ARG A 77 -9.54 -14.21 -5.66
CA ARG A 77 -9.49 -13.11 -6.65
C ARG A 77 -10.75 -12.26 -6.52
N PRO A 78 -10.85 -11.43 -5.47
CA PRO A 78 -12.02 -10.58 -5.29
C PRO A 78 -12.09 -9.49 -6.35
N LYS A 79 -13.31 -9.11 -6.73
CA LYS A 79 -13.55 -8.05 -7.72
C LYS A 79 -13.90 -6.72 -7.07
N ASP A 80 -14.08 -6.69 -5.76
CA ASP A 80 -14.54 -5.54 -4.99
C ASP A 80 -13.44 -4.92 -4.11
N LEU A 81 -12.18 -5.01 -4.56
CA LEU A 81 -11.03 -4.51 -3.79
C LEU A 81 -11.12 -3.01 -3.47
N LEU A 82 -11.80 -2.22 -4.30
CA LEU A 82 -12.00 -0.80 -4.03
C LEU A 82 -12.80 -0.54 -2.75
N ASP A 83 -13.67 -1.48 -2.37
CA ASP A 83 -14.51 -1.39 -1.18
C ASP A 83 -13.85 -2.01 0.05
N ARG A 84 -12.69 -2.61 -0.09
CA ARG A 84 -12.01 -3.29 1.01
C ARG A 84 -11.06 -2.35 1.74
N GLU A 85 -10.90 -2.60 3.04
CA GLU A 85 -9.93 -1.90 3.87
C GLU A 85 -8.51 -2.19 3.39
N ILE A 86 -7.67 -1.17 3.37
CA ILE A 86 -6.30 -1.26 2.86
C ILE A 86 -5.29 -0.83 3.92
N LYS A 87 -4.14 -1.51 3.92
CA LYS A 87 -2.94 -1.04 4.62
C LYS A 87 -1.75 -1.17 3.68
N VAL A 88 -0.84 -0.22 3.78
CA VAL A 88 0.28 -0.08 2.83
C VAL A 88 1.60 0.19 3.52
N ASP A 89 2.68 -0.04 2.80
CA ASP A 89 4.02 0.36 3.18
C ASP A 89 4.89 0.60 1.94
N CYS A 90 5.80 1.55 2.06
CA CYS A 90 6.84 1.81 1.06
C CYS A 90 8.05 2.39 1.76
N ASP A 91 9.25 2.08 1.28
CA ASP A 91 10.48 2.60 1.87
C ASP A 91 11.08 3.77 1.08
N CYS A 92 10.34 4.36 0.15
CA CYS A 92 10.80 5.54 -0.57
C CYS A 92 10.78 6.79 0.32
N THR A 93 11.60 7.77 -0.05
CA THR A 93 11.73 9.01 0.71
C THR A 93 10.42 9.80 0.77
N ASP A 94 9.68 9.87 -0.33
CA ASP A 94 8.39 10.57 -0.37
C ASP A 94 7.40 9.97 0.62
N TYR A 95 7.33 8.65 0.71
CA TYR A 95 6.43 7.98 1.66
C TYR A 95 6.83 8.28 3.11
N ILE A 96 8.10 8.13 3.43
CA ILE A 96 8.60 8.25 4.81
C ILE A 96 8.64 9.71 5.26
N LEU A 97 9.16 10.61 4.44
CA LEU A 97 9.39 12.02 4.79
C LEU A 97 8.34 12.98 4.25
N GLY A 98 7.54 12.54 3.30
CA GLY A 98 6.54 13.37 2.64
C GLY A 98 5.23 13.56 3.39
N GLY A 99 5.07 12.89 4.53
CA GLY A 99 3.85 12.96 5.34
C GLY A 99 2.88 11.79 5.17
N ALA A 100 3.10 10.92 4.18
CA ALA A 100 2.22 9.77 3.93
C ALA A 100 2.29 8.74 5.07
N LEU A 101 3.49 8.37 5.50
CA LEU A 101 3.65 7.42 6.61
C LEU A 101 3.01 7.95 7.89
N LYS A 102 3.25 9.23 8.22
CA LYS A 102 2.66 9.88 9.38
C LYS A 102 1.13 9.81 9.34
N GLY A 103 0.54 10.17 8.20
CA GLY A 103 -0.90 10.12 8.01
C GLY A 103 -1.46 8.71 8.11
N ASN A 104 -0.77 7.73 7.53
CA ASN A 104 -1.18 6.33 7.56
C ASN A 104 -1.07 5.71 8.96
N LEU A 105 -0.06 6.08 9.73
CA LEU A 105 0.05 5.67 11.14
C LEU A 105 -1.12 6.22 11.94
N HIS A 106 -1.48 7.46 11.71
CA HIS A 106 -2.57 8.13 12.42
C HIS A 106 -3.95 7.56 12.01
N SER A 107 -4.16 7.32 10.73
CA SER A 107 -5.46 6.86 10.18
C SER A 107 -5.63 5.34 10.16
N GLY A 108 -4.63 4.57 10.57
CA GLY A 108 -4.71 3.11 10.61
C GLY A 108 -4.44 2.42 9.27
N CYS A 109 -3.88 3.13 8.28
CA CYS A 109 -3.54 2.57 6.97
C CYS A 109 -2.09 2.12 6.84
N ALA A 110 -1.28 2.27 7.88
CA ALA A 110 0.09 1.79 7.88
C ALA A 110 0.13 0.28 8.16
N LEU A 111 0.79 -0.47 7.28
CA LEU A 111 0.93 -1.91 7.45
C LEU A 111 1.84 -2.25 8.63
N TYR A 112 2.87 -1.43 8.86
CA TYR A 112 3.82 -1.57 9.97
C TYR A 112 3.72 -0.35 10.88
N THR A 113 3.36 -0.58 12.13
CA THR A 113 3.16 0.50 13.11
C THR A 113 4.42 0.83 13.91
N ASP A 114 5.47 0.03 13.76
CA ASP A 114 6.75 0.20 14.43
C ASP A 114 7.74 1.07 13.63
N ARG A 115 7.33 1.64 12.50
CA ARG A 115 8.14 2.55 11.71
C ARG A 115 8.51 3.78 12.54
N VAL A 116 9.80 4.08 12.59
CA VAL A 116 10.32 5.19 13.40
C VAL A 116 10.26 6.49 12.60
N LEU A 117 9.55 7.48 13.14
CA LEU A 117 9.42 8.82 12.55
C LEU A 117 10.53 9.78 13.01
N THR A 118 11.59 9.29 13.65
CA THR A 118 12.64 10.13 14.23
C THR A 118 13.31 11.07 13.23
N ASN A 119 13.50 10.63 12.00
CA ASN A 119 14.07 11.48 10.95
C ASN A 119 13.11 12.57 10.47
N TYR A 120 11.82 12.41 10.76
CA TYR A 120 10.79 13.38 10.43
C TYR A 120 10.90 14.65 11.28
N LYS A 121 11.28 14.49 12.54
CA LYS A 121 11.38 15.59 13.52
C LYS A 121 12.61 16.46 13.35
N LYS A 122 13.62 16.01 12.61
CA LYS A 122 14.90 16.72 12.45
C LYS A 122 14.86 17.85 11.41
N LYS A 123 13.77 17.97 10.67
CA LYS A 123 13.63 19.01 9.62
C LYS A 123 12.62 20.07 10.05
N THR A 124 12.85 20.65 11.23
CA THR A 124 11.92 21.56 11.91
C THR A 124 11.64 22.87 11.19
N ASP A 125 12.49 23.26 10.23
CA ASP A 125 12.34 24.54 9.52
C ASP A 125 11.42 24.48 8.31
N ARG A 126 10.79 23.32 8.04
CA ARG A 126 9.87 23.17 6.92
C ARG A 126 8.44 23.08 7.41
N PRO A 127 7.47 23.65 6.66
CA PRO A 127 6.06 23.46 6.99
C PRO A 127 5.77 21.97 7.11
N GLU A 128 4.99 21.62 8.11
CA GLU A 128 4.59 20.22 8.31
C GLU A 128 3.77 19.75 7.12
N LYS A 129 4.23 18.67 6.49
CA LYS A 129 3.49 18.05 5.41
C LYS A 129 2.39 17.19 5.99
N ASN A 130 1.19 17.26 5.40
CA ASN A 130 0.05 16.49 5.85
C ASN A 130 -0.34 16.79 7.31
N ALA A 131 -0.53 18.07 7.63
CA ALA A 131 -0.91 18.51 8.97
C ALA A 131 -2.23 17.88 9.45
N GLU A 132 -3.13 17.50 8.54
CA GLU A 132 -4.41 16.86 8.86
C GLU A 132 -4.30 15.36 9.09
N ASN A 133 -3.12 14.77 8.94
CA ASN A 133 -2.86 13.34 9.10
C ASN A 133 -3.76 12.46 8.20
N ILE A 134 -3.91 12.86 6.95
CA ILE A 134 -4.70 12.13 5.96
C ILE A 134 -3.94 10.87 5.54
N GLY A 135 -4.62 9.73 5.50
CA GLY A 135 -4.06 8.49 4.96
C GLY A 135 -3.98 8.56 3.44
N TYR A 136 -2.77 8.41 2.87
CA TYR A 136 -2.55 8.40 1.43
C TYR A 136 -1.24 7.68 1.09
N GLY A 137 -1.00 7.42 -0.20
CA GLY A 137 0.20 6.73 -0.68
C GLY A 137 1.11 7.62 -1.50
N CYS A 138 2.38 7.21 -1.61
CA CYS A 138 3.29 7.77 -2.60
C CYS A 138 2.91 7.23 -3.99
N LYS A 139 3.54 7.77 -5.04
CA LYS A 139 3.28 7.32 -6.42
C LYS A 139 3.54 5.83 -6.63
N HIS A 140 4.51 5.25 -5.92
CA HIS A 140 4.83 3.83 -6.01
C HIS A 140 3.69 2.96 -5.50
N ILE A 141 3.15 3.30 -4.33
CA ILE A 141 2.00 2.59 -3.74
C ILE A 141 0.76 2.72 -4.63
N VAL A 142 0.45 3.94 -5.06
CA VAL A 142 -0.72 4.22 -5.90
C VAL A 142 -0.65 3.43 -7.20
N SER A 143 0.48 3.49 -7.89
CA SER A 143 0.67 2.76 -9.14
C SER A 143 0.61 1.25 -8.94
N PHE A 144 1.13 0.75 -7.83
CA PHE A 144 1.03 -0.67 -7.50
C PHE A 144 -0.41 -1.11 -7.26
N ILE A 145 -1.20 -0.30 -6.56
CA ILE A 145 -2.63 -0.59 -6.36
C ILE A 145 -3.34 -0.70 -7.72
N TYR A 146 -3.09 0.22 -8.65
CA TYR A 146 -3.70 0.15 -9.98
C TYR A 146 -3.28 -1.10 -10.76
N CYS A 147 -2.01 -1.51 -10.64
CA CYS A 147 -1.54 -2.78 -11.22
C CYS A 147 -2.29 -3.98 -10.65
N ILE A 148 -2.49 -4.00 -9.34
CA ILE A 148 -3.23 -5.07 -8.66
C ILE A 148 -4.69 -5.11 -9.13
N LEU A 149 -5.35 -3.95 -9.16
CA LEU A 149 -6.74 -3.85 -9.61
C LEU A 149 -6.90 -4.36 -11.05
N ASP A 150 -5.97 -4.03 -11.94
CA ASP A 150 -5.98 -4.52 -13.31
C ASP A 150 -5.80 -6.04 -13.38
N ALA A 151 -4.89 -6.59 -12.58
CA ALA A 151 -4.61 -8.02 -12.56
C ALA A 151 -5.79 -8.84 -12.00
N MET A 152 -6.66 -8.22 -11.19
CA MET A 152 -7.81 -8.88 -10.56
C MET A 152 -9.10 -8.79 -11.38
N LYS A 153 -9.07 -8.11 -12.50
CA LYS A 153 -10.24 -8.02 -13.38
C LYS A 153 -10.60 -9.36 -14.02
#